data_6dea2fd6515b17f1b60f0f6f9c18912a
#
_entry.id   6dea2fd6515b17f1b60f0f6f9c18912a
#
_cell.length_a   1.000
_cell.length_b   1.000
_cell.length_c   1.000
_cell.angle_alpha   90.00
_cell.angle_beta   90.00
_cell.angle_gamma   90.00
#
_symmetry.space_group_name_H-M   'P 1'
#
loop_
_entity.id
_entity.type
_entity.pdbx_description
1 polymer ?
#
loop_
_entity_poly.entity_id
_entity_poly.type
_entity_poly.pdbx_seq_one_letter_code
_entity_poly.pdbx_strand_id
1 'polypeptide(L)'
;MGLGANDDLRGIVRSLRLRMLLLPLFTIAGSLLFSAAAALLPGNRPLAECLAVGSGFGYYSLSSVLIADVGAASLGEGGAAELATVALLANVVREMFALFCLSLFARWCGRVAPISAAGINSMDVCLPGIVRYSGGSTQLVPLAVLHGIALEVSVPLLIGFFCRF
;
A
#
# COMPACT_ATOMS: atom_id res chain seq x y z
N MET A 1 2.39 30.69 -8.01
CA MET A 1 1.51 29.66 -7.40
C MET A 1 2.22 28.73 -6.40
N GLY A 2 3.41 29.04 -5.92
CA GLY A 2 4.21 28.19 -5.02
C GLY A 2 4.18 28.54 -3.52
N LEU A 3 3.57 29.62 -3.11
CA LEU A 3 3.60 30.09 -1.71
C LEU A 3 2.44 29.55 -0.85
N GLY A 4 1.34 29.11 -1.45
CA GLY A 4 0.21 28.52 -0.72
C GLY A 4 0.46 27.07 -0.28
N ALA A 5 1.28 26.31 -0.98
CA ALA A 5 1.54 24.90 -0.68
C ALA A 5 2.34 24.70 0.62
N ASN A 6 3.20 25.65 0.99
CA ASN A 6 4.02 25.55 2.21
C ASN A 6 3.21 25.79 3.49
N ASP A 7 2.21 26.66 3.45
CA ASP A 7 1.35 26.92 4.61
C ASP A 7 0.34 25.79 4.81
N ASP A 8 -0.16 25.19 3.71
CA ASP A 8 -1.01 24.00 3.77
C ASP A 8 -0.24 22.78 4.31
N LEU A 9 1.02 22.56 3.90
CA LEU A 9 1.85 21.48 4.41
C LEU A 9 2.15 21.63 5.90
N ARG A 10 2.44 22.85 6.38
CA ARG A 10 2.65 23.12 7.82
C ARG A 10 1.36 22.93 8.63
N GLY A 11 0.22 23.31 8.06
CA GLY A 11 -1.10 23.06 8.65
C GLY A 11 -1.41 21.56 8.74
N ILE A 12 -1.10 20.81 7.67
CA ILE A 12 -1.26 19.35 7.61
C ILE A 12 -0.36 18.66 8.63
N VAL A 13 0.93 19.02 8.67
CA VAL A 13 1.89 18.46 9.63
C VAL A 13 1.50 18.78 11.09
N ARG A 14 0.98 19.98 11.35
CA ARG A 14 0.55 20.39 12.69
C ARG A 14 -0.78 19.75 13.12
N SER A 15 -1.63 19.36 12.14
CA SER A 15 -2.87 18.62 12.38
C SER A 15 -2.67 17.10 12.48
N LEU A 16 -1.45 16.60 12.29
CA LEU A 16 -1.05 15.20 12.44
C LEU A 16 -1.29 14.73 13.88
N ARG A 17 -2.53 14.32 14.14
CA ARG A 17 -2.84 13.60 15.38
C ARG A 17 -2.21 12.21 15.29
N LEU A 18 -1.61 11.75 16.37
CA LEU A 18 -1.05 10.39 16.49
C LEU A 18 -2.03 9.30 15.97
N ARG A 19 -3.32 9.55 16.07
CA ARG A 19 -4.41 8.71 15.53
C ARG A 19 -4.35 8.53 14.01
N MET A 20 -3.81 9.49 13.26
CA MET A 20 -3.68 9.39 11.79
C MET A 20 -2.60 8.39 11.37
N LEU A 21 -1.57 8.20 12.21
CA LEU A 21 -0.52 7.21 11.98
C LEU A 21 -0.98 5.78 12.26
N LEU A 22 -2.08 5.59 12.98
CA LEU A 22 -2.66 4.27 13.22
C LEU A 22 -3.19 3.64 11.93
N LEU A 23 -3.71 4.46 10.99
CA LEU A 23 -4.29 3.92 9.75
C LEU A 23 -3.25 3.19 8.89
N PRO A 24 -2.08 3.78 8.53
CA PRO A 24 -1.06 3.05 7.79
C PRO A 24 -0.53 1.83 8.55
N LEU A 25 -0.38 1.90 9.88
CA LEU A 25 0.04 0.76 10.69
C LEU A 25 -0.96 -0.41 10.60
N PHE A 26 -2.26 -0.14 10.72
CA PHE A 26 -3.28 -1.18 10.56
C PHE A 26 -3.35 -1.72 9.12
N THR A 27 -3.10 -0.87 8.12
CA THR A 27 -3.05 -1.31 6.72
C THR A 27 -1.85 -2.23 6.47
N ILE A 28 -0.68 -1.90 7.02
CA ILE A 28 0.52 -2.75 6.96
C ILE A 28 0.23 -4.09 7.65
N ALA A 29 -0.22 -4.05 8.90
CA ALA A 29 -0.51 -5.25 9.67
C ALA A 29 -1.55 -6.15 8.97
N GLY A 30 -2.65 -5.57 8.50
CA GLY A 30 -3.70 -6.30 7.78
C GLY A 30 -3.21 -6.93 6.47
N SER A 31 -2.41 -6.20 5.69
CA SER A 31 -1.84 -6.72 4.44
C SER A 31 -0.85 -7.87 4.71
N LEU A 32 0.01 -7.74 5.71
CA LEU A 32 0.96 -8.79 6.09
C LEU A 32 0.24 -10.03 6.65
N LEU A 33 -0.78 -9.85 7.50
CA LEU A 33 -1.60 -10.96 8.00
C LEU A 33 -2.31 -11.70 6.87
N PHE A 34 -2.88 -10.96 5.92
CA PHE A 34 -3.53 -11.59 4.76
C PHE A 34 -2.53 -12.34 3.89
N SER A 35 -1.34 -11.79 3.66
CA SER A 35 -0.27 -12.43 2.91
C SER A 35 0.28 -13.68 3.63
N ALA A 36 0.39 -13.62 4.96
CA ALA A 36 0.74 -14.78 5.77
C ALA A 36 -0.34 -15.88 5.70
N ALA A 37 -1.61 -15.49 5.74
CA ALA A 37 -2.71 -16.44 5.56
C ALA A 37 -2.71 -17.07 4.16
N ALA A 38 -2.36 -16.29 3.12
CA ALA A 38 -2.21 -16.82 1.76
C ALA A 38 -1.09 -17.87 1.68
N ALA A 39 0.00 -17.72 2.42
CA ALA A 39 1.08 -18.71 2.46
C ALA A 39 0.66 -20.08 3.03
N LEU A 40 -0.44 -20.12 3.80
CA LEU A 40 -0.98 -21.38 4.33
C LEU A 40 -1.76 -22.20 3.30
N LEU A 41 -2.06 -21.63 2.13
CA LEU A 41 -2.76 -22.35 1.07
C LEU A 41 -1.86 -23.43 0.45
N PRO A 42 -2.39 -24.65 0.22
CA PRO A 42 -1.60 -25.73 -0.38
C PRO A 42 -1.12 -25.35 -1.78
N GLY A 43 0.17 -25.61 -2.06
CA GLY A 43 0.80 -25.27 -3.33
C GLY A 43 1.29 -23.83 -3.44
N ASN A 44 1.24 -23.04 -2.36
CA ASN A 44 1.71 -21.67 -2.36
C ASN A 44 3.22 -21.58 -2.01
N ARG A 45 3.75 -20.37 -2.17
CA ARG A 45 5.16 -20.05 -1.93
C ARG A 45 5.50 -19.96 -0.44
N PRO A 46 6.79 -20.02 -0.07
CA PRO A 46 7.25 -19.81 1.29
C PRO A 46 6.69 -18.51 1.91
N LEU A 47 6.53 -18.51 3.22
CA LEU A 47 5.97 -17.39 3.97
C LEU A 47 6.70 -16.07 3.68
N ALA A 48 8.04 -16.08 3.62
CA ALA A 48 8.84 -14.89 3.36
C ALA A 48 8.54 -14.28 1.99
N GLU A 49 8.40 -15.11 0.95
CA GLU A 49 8.05 -14.68 -0.40
C GLU A 49 6.63 -14.07 -0.46
N CYS A 50 5.66 -14.70 0.20
CA CYS A 50 4.29 -14.17 0.29
C CYS A 50 4.25 -12.82 1.02
N LEU A 51 5.03 -12.67 2.10
CA LEU A 51 5.15 -11.41 2.82
C LEU A 51 5.86 -10.34 2.00
N ALA A 52 6.89 -10.68 1.22
CA ALA A 52 7.56 -9.76 0.30
C ALA A 52 6.58 -9.22 -0.75
N VAL A 53 5.77 -10.09 -1.38
CA VAL A 53 4.73 -9.70 -2.34
C VAL A 53 3.69 -8.79 -1.68
N GLY A 54 3.20 -9.15 -0.49
CA GLY A 54 2.19 -8.39 0.26
C GLY A 54 2.67 -7.02 0.73
N SER A 55 3.99 -6.85 0.89
CA SER A 55 4.62 -5.60 1.29
C SER A 55 4.65 -4.52 0.19
N GLY A 56 4.16 -4.83 -1.01
CA GLY A 56 4.05 -3.87 -2.10
C GLY A 56 2.95 -2.82 -1.92
N PHE A 57 1.93 -3.08 -1.10
CA PHE A 57 0.81 -2.19 -0.78
C PHE A 57 0.14 -1.50 -1.98
N GLY A 58 0.19 -2.11 -3.17
CA GLY A 58 -0.31 -1.55 -4.42
C GLY A 58 0.75 -0.80 -5.25
N TYR A 59 2.00 -0.75 -4.81
CA TYR A 59 3.10 -0.15 -5.58
C TYR A 59 3.77 -1.20 -6.48
N TYR A 60 3.09 -1.56 -7.54
CA TYR A 60 3.49 -2.65 -8.43
C TYR A 60 4.89 -2.47 -9.05
N SER A 61 5.25 -1.25 -9.50
CA SER A 61 6.53 -0.98 -10.17
C SER A 61 7.71 -1.08 -9.21
N LEU A 62 7.66 -0.38 -8.07
CA LEU A 62 8.76 -0.38 -7.10
C LEU A 62 8.91 -1.75 -6.44
N SER A 63 7.81 -2.40 -6.05
CA SER A 63 7.87 -3.70 -5.39
C SER A 63 8.47 -4.78 -6.28
N SER A 64 8.13 -4.79 -7.57
CA SER A 64 8.69 -5.76 -8.52
C SER A 64 10.19 -5.56 -8.74
N VAL A 65 10.64 -4.32 -8.91
CA VAL A 65 12.07 -4.02 -9.08
C VAL A 65 12.86 -4.38 -7.83
N LEU A 66 12.37 -4.00 -6.64
CA LEU A 66 13.05 -4.31 -5.38
C LEU A 66 13.14 -5.82 -5.13
N ILE A 67 12.08 -6.58 -5.43
CA ILE A 67 12.10 -8.04 -5.28
C ILE A 67 13.08 -8.66 -6.29
N ALA A 68 13.14 -8.16 -7.52
CA ALA A 68 14.11 -8.64 -8.52
C ALA A 68 15.55 -8.41 -8.06
N ASP A 69 15.87 -7.21 -7.56
CA ASP A 69 17.22 -6.85 -7.17
C ASP A 69 17.65 -7.52 -5.85
N VAL A 70 16.84 -7.35 -4.80
CA VAL A 70 17.20 -7.83 -3.45
C VAL A 70 17.01 -9.35 -3.34
N GLY A 71 15.97 -9.90 -3.99
CA GLY A 71 15.67 -11.33 -3.98
C GLY A 71 16.66 -12.17 -4.80
N ALA A 72 17.40 -11.56 -5.74
CA ALA A 72 18.39 -12.29 -6.55
C ALA A 72 19.47 -12.99 -5.68
N ALA A 73 19.83 -12.39 -4.56
CA ALA A 73 20.83 -12.95 -3.64
C ALA A 73 20.34 -14.20 -2.91
N SER A 74 19.04 -14.32 -2.61
CA SER A 74 18.45 -15.43 -1.83
C SER A 74 17.78 -16.48 -2.72
N LEU A 75 17.11 -16.06 -3.82
CA LEU A 75 16.32 -16.92 -4.69
C LEU A 75 17.02 -17.27 -6.01
N GLY A 76 18.15 -16.62 -6.30
CA GLY A 76 18.77 -16.62 -7.61
C GLY A 76 18.00 -15.76 -8.62
N GLU A 77 18.62 -15.41 -9.75
CA GLU A 77 18.04 -14.48 -10.75
C GLU A 77 16.68 -14.96 -11.29
N GLY A 78 16.55 -16.26 -11.59
CA GLY A 78 15.30 -16.81 -12.10
C GLY A 78 14.16 -16.78 -11.09
N GLY A 79 14.40 -17.18 -9.85
CA GLY A 79 13.41 -17.16 -8.78
C GLY A 79 12.97 -15.74 -8.40
N ALA A 80 13.93 -14.82 -8.34
CA ALA A 80 13.65 -13.42 -8.06
C ALA A 80 12.81 -12.75 -9.18
N ALA A 81 13.11 -13.03 -10.45
CA ALA A 81 12.34 -12.52 -11.59
C ALA A 81 10.91 -13.06 -11.59
N GLU A 82 10.73 -14.35 -11.27
CA GLU A 82 9.40 -14.96 -11.15
C GLU A 82 8.60 -14.31 -10.00
N LEU A 83 9.21 -14.17 -8.82
CA LEU A 83 8.55 -13.56 -7.67
C LEU A 83 8.22 -12.07 -7.92
N ALA A 84 9.11 -11.34 -8.59
CA ALA A 84 8.89 -9.96 -9.02
C ALA A 84 7.70 -9.82 -9.96
N THR A 85 7.53 -10.78 -10.88
CA THR A 85 6.39 -10.84 -11.80
C THR A 85 5.09 -11.09 -11.02
N VAL A 86 5.10 -12.02 -10.07
CA VAL A 86 3.96 -12.28 -9.18
C VAL A 86 3.60 -11.03 -8.38
N ALA A 87 4.59 -10.34 -7.82
CA ALA A 87 4.38 -9.12 -7.05
C ALA A 87 3.79 -7.99 -7.91
N LEU A 88 4.27 -7.83 -9.14
CA LEU A 88 3.73 -6.87 -10.11
C LEU A 88 2.25 -7.15 -10.35
N LEU A 89 1.91 -8.37 -10.74
CA LEU A 89 0.53 -8.75 -11.05
C LEU A 89 -0.40 -8.63 -9.84
N ALA A 90 0.03 -9.11 -8.66
CA ALA A 90 -0.75 -9.04 -7.44
C ALA A 90 -1.06 -7.59 -7.02
N ASN A 91 -0.08 -6.69 -7.13
CA ASN A 91 -0.28 -5.28 -6.79
C ASN A 91 -1.11 -4.53 -7.83
N VAL A 92 -1.00 -4.86 -9.13
CA VAL A 92 -1.91 -4.33 -10.18
C VAL A 92 -3.35 -4.78 -9.92
N VAL A 93 -3.57 -6.07 -9.63
CA VAL A 93 -4.92 -6.58 -9.30
C VAL A 93 -5.47 -5.88 -8.06
N ARG A 94 -4.65 -5.67 -7.04
CA ARG A 94 -5.04 -4.92 -5.83
C ARG A 94 -5.46 -3.49 -6.15
N GLU A 95 -4.72 -2.78 -7.00
CA GLU A 95 -5.05 -1.42 -7.42
C GLU A 95 -6.38 -1.38 -8.18
N MET A 96 -6.55 -2.26 -9.16
CA MET A 96 -7.80 -2.37 -9.93
C MET A 96 -8.99 -2.67 -9.01
N PHE A 97 -8.83 -3.64 -8.10
CA PHE A 97 -9.86 -3.99 -7.15
C PHE A 97 -10.20 -2.81 -6.21
N ALA A 98 -9.19 -2.08 -5.72
CA ALA A 98 -9.42 -0.90 -4.91
C ALA A 98 -10.20 0.16 -5.68
N LEU A 99 -9.81 0.48 -6.92
CA LEU A 99 -10.50 1.47 -7.77
C LEU A 99 -11.98 1.14 -8.00
N PHE A 100 -12.28 -0.10 -8.34
CA PHE A 100 -13.67 -0.51 -8.61
C PHE A 100 -14.52 -0.60 -7.33
N CYS A 101 -13.90 -0.94 -6.21
CA CYS A 101 -14.62 -1.19 -4.95
C CYS A 101 -14.61 0.01 -3.97
N LEU A 102 -14.07 1.19 -4.35
CA LEU A 102 -14.02 2.37 -3.47
C LEU A 102 -15.39 2.75 -2.89
N SER A 103 -16.43 2.76 -3.74
CA SER A 103 -17.79 3.07 -3.32
C SER A 103 -18.36 2.06 -2.35
N LEU A 104 -18.05 0.77 -2.57
CA LEU A 104 -18.48 -0.34 -1.73
C LEU A 104 -17.83 -0.24 -0.35
N PHE A 105 -16.52 -0.01 -0.30
CA PHE A 105 -15.78 0.17 0.95
C PHE A 105 -16.28 1.39 1.73
N ALA A 106 -16.53 2.52 1.06
CA ALA A 106 -17.06 3.71 1.70
C ALA A 106 -18.45 3.47 2.32
N ARG A 107 -19.28 2.68 1.64
CA ARG A 107 -20.67 2.39 2.06
C ARG A 107 -20.73 1.38 3.21
N TRP A 108 -19.93 0.33 3.18
CA TRP A 108 -20.03 -0.79 4.13
C TRP A 108 -19.06 -0.68 5.30
N CYS A 109 -17.85 -0.16 5.06
CA CYS A 109 -16.80 -0.11 6.07
C CYS A 109 -16.49 1.32 6.56
N GLY A 110 -17.22 2.32 6.03
CA GLY A 110 -17.09 3.71 6.45
C GLY A 110 -16.11 4.53 5.60
N ARG A 111 -16.11 5.86 5.84
CA ARG A 111 -15.44 6.86 4.98
C ARG A 111 -13.93 6.72 4.88
N VAL A 112 -13.28 6.07 5.84
CA VAL A 112 -11.82 5.91 5.91
C VAL A 112 -11.36 4.60 5.24
N ALA A 113 -12.25 3.62 5.13
CA ALA A 113 -11.93 2.31 4.55
C ALA A 113 -11.39 2.36 3.11
N PRO A 114 -11.88 3.23 2.21
CA PRO A 114 -11.30 3.38 0.89
C PRO A 114 -9.82 3.77 0.89
N ILE A 115 -9.35 4.55 1.88
CA ILE A 115 -7.95 4.95 2.02
C ILE A 115 -7.08 3.72 2.30
N SER A 116 -7.48 2.90 3.26
CA SER A 116 -6.76 1.67 3.61
C SER A 116 -6.77 0.64 2.46
N ALA A 117 -7.91 0.49 1.77
CA ALA A 117 -8.03 -0.42 0.62
C ALA A 117 -7.14 0.00 -0.55
N ALA A 118 -7.10 1.32 -0.85
CA ALA A 118 -6.27 1.87 -1.91
C ALA A 118 -4.77 1.71 -1.66
N GLY A 119 -4.35 1.59 -0.40
CA GLY A 119 -2.92 1.50 -0.09
C GLY A 119 -2.16 2.76 -0.50
N ILE A 120 -1.03 2.62 -1.20
CA ILE A 120 -0.23 3.74 -1.70
C ILE A 120 -1.04 4.62 -2.65
N ASN A 121 -1.87 4.03 -3.49
CA ASN A 121 -2.70 4.73 -4.48
C ASN A 121 -3.76 5.65 -3.84
N SER A 122 -3.89 5.66 -2.50
CA SER A 122 -4.76 6.60 -1.77
C SER A 122 -4.34 8.06 -1.95
N MET A 123 -3.05 8.32 -2.17
CA MET A 123 -2.55 9.68 -2.40
C MET A 123 -2.55 10.11 -3.87
N ASP A 124 -2.80 9.18 -4.81
CA ASP A 124 -2.67 9.39 -6.25
C ASP A 124 -3.98 8.97 -6.98
N VAL A 125 -3.96 7.84 -7.65
CA VAL A 125 -5.04 7.41 -8.59
C VAL A 125 -6.40 7.26 -7.89
N CYS A 126 -6.42 6.79 -6.65
CA CYS A 126 -7.66 6.60 -5.89
C CYS A 126 -8.17 7.86 -5.20
N LEU A 127 -7.34 8.92 -5.06
CA LEU A 127 -7.67 10.12 -4.28
C LEU A 127 -8.97 10.80 -4.73
N PRO A 128 -9.22 11.05 -6.03
CA PRO A 128 -10.48 11.66 -6.48
C PRO A 128 -11.70 10.81 -6.11
N GLY A 129 -11.59 9.49 -6.24
CA GLY A 129 -12.63 8.55 -5.85
C GLY A 129 -12.90 8.56 -4.33
N ILE A 130 -11.83 8.55 -3.52
CA ILE A 130 -11.93 8.65 -2.06
C ILE A 130 -12.69 9.90 -1.65
N VAL A 131 -12.35 11.06 -2.18
CA VAL A 131 -13.05 12.33 -1.91
C VAL A 131 -14.51 12.25 -2.32
N ARG A 132 -14.79 11.76 -3.53
CA ARG A 132 -16.15 11.64 -4.06
C ARG A 132 -17.05 10.74 -3.21
N TYR A 133 -16.58 9.55 -2.87
CA TYR A 133 -17.38 8.54 -2.15
C TYR A 133 -17.41 8.77 -0.63
N SER A 134 -16.53 9.60 -0.11
CA SER A 134 -16.54 10.01 1.30
C SER A 134 -17.42 11.24 1.59
N GLY A 135 -18.30 11.59 0.67
CA GLY A 135 -19.24 12.71 0.81
C GLY A 135 -18.69 14.06 0.34
N GLY A 136 -17.72 14.07 -0.57
CA GLY A 136 -17.12 15.31 -1.12
C GLY A 136 -16.22 16.05 -0.14
N SER A 137 -15.89 15.43 1.00
CA SER A 137 -15.10 16.08 2.05
C SER A 137 -13.60 16.04 1.71
N THR A 138 -13.01 17.21 1.51
CA THR A 138 -11.56 17.36 1.34
C THR A 138 -10.78 17.14 2.64
N GLN A 139 -11.46 16.99 3.77
CA GLN A 139 -10.83 16.74 5.08
C GLN A 139 -10.08 15.41 5.15
N LEU A 140 -10.40 14.44 4.28
CA LEU A 140 -9.71 13.17 4.19
C LEU A 140 -8.46 13.19 3.30
N VAL A 141 -8.27 14.25 2.51
CA VAL A 141 -7.10 14.39 1.62
C VAL A 141 -5.79 14.34 2.40
N PRO A 142 -5.59 15.10 3.50
CA PRO A 142 -4.36 15.01 4.27
C PRO A 142 -4.10 13.63 4.86
N LEU A 143 -5.16 12.93 5.28
CA LEU A 143 -5.05 11.57 5.80
C LEU A 143 -4.67 10.57 4.70
N ALA A 144 -5.27 10.69 3.52
CA ALA A 144 -4.97 9.83 2.38
C ALA A 144 -3.53 10.02 1.87
N VAL A 145 -3.05 11.27 1.80
CA VAL A 145 -1.69 11.59 1.40
C VAL A 145 -0.67 11.08 2.43
N LEU A 146 -0.91 11.33 3.71
CA LEU A 146 -0.05 10.82 4.78
C LEU A 146 0.03 9.30 4.78
N HIS A 147 -1.12 8.63 4.60
CA HIS A 147 -1.20 7.18 4.51
C HIS A 147 -0.37 6.64 3.35
N GLY A 148 -0.50 7.23 2.15
CA GLY A 148 0.28 6.84 0.98
C GLY A 148 1.78 7.00 1.19
N ILE A 149 2.23 8.16 1.71
CA ILE A 149 3.65 8.42 2.00
C ILE A 149 4.21 7.44 3.05
N ALA A 150 3.45 7.16 4.11
CA ALA A 150 3.89 6.22 5.13
C ALA A 150 4.07 4.79 4.58
N LEU A 151 3.18 4.35 3.70
CA LEU A 151 3.30 3.06 3.03
C LEU A 151 4.46 3.05 2.03
N GLU A 152 4.65 4.13 1.25
CA GLU A 152 5.74 4.25 0.28
C GLU A 152 7.11 4.06 0.95
N VAL A 153 7.33 4.70 2.10
CA VAL A 153 8.56 4.52 2.90
C VAL A 153 8.67 3.11 3.46
N SER A 154 7.55 2.46 3.77
CA SER A 154 7.54 1.11 4.34
C SER A 154 7.86 0.02 3.32
N VAL A 155 7.56 0.20 2.03
CA VAL A 155 7.78 -0.80 0.97
C VAL A 155 9.23 -1.26 0.89
N PRO A 156 10.23 -0.38 0.68
CA PRO A 156 11.63 -0.83 0.55
C PRO A 156 12.17 -1.46 1.83
N LEU A 157 11.71 -1.00 3.00
CA LEU A 157 12.14 -1.56 4.29
C LEU A 157 11.63 -2.98 4.47
N LEU A 158 10.35 -3.22 4.20
CA LEU A 158 9.73 -4.52 4.38
C LEU A 158 10.16 -5.54 3.32
N ILE A 159 10.22 -5.13 2.04
CA ILE A 159 10.72 -6.01 0.97
C ILE A 159 12.17 -6.36 1.23
N GLY A 160 13.02 -5.38 1.57
CA GLY A 160 14.43 -5.61 1.90
C GLY A 160 14.62 -6.52 3.12
N PHE A 161 13.68 -6.51 4.07
CA PHE A 161 13.68 -7.42 5.21
C PHE A 161 13.27 -8.84 4.78
N PHE A 162 12.13 -9.01 4.11
CA PHE A 162 11.59 -10.33 3.79
C PHE A 162 12.36 -11.06 2.67
N CYS A 163 12.99 -10.36 1.74
CA CYS A 163 13.82 -10.97 0.70
C CYS A 163 15.20 -11.46 1.20
N ARG A 164 15.59 -11.15 2.45
CA ARG A 164 16.84 -11.64 3.04
C ARG A 164 16.68 -12.95 3.83
N PHE A 165 15.47 -13.36 4.11
CA PHE A 165 15.12 -14.60 4.80
C PHE A 165 14.50 -15.61 3.85
#